data_fb55dfb094572beedc65db3ee24100b7
#
_entry.id   fb55dfb094572beedc65db3ee24100b7
#
_cell.length_a   1.000
_cell.length_b   1.000
_cell.length_c   1.000
_cell.angle_alpha   90.00
_cell.angle_beta   90.00
_cell.angle_gamma   90.00
#
_symmetry.space_group_name_H-M   'P 1'
#
loop_
_entity.id
_entity.type
_entity.pdbx_description
1 polymer ?
#
loop_
_entity_poly.entity_id
_entity_poly.type
_entity_poly.pdbx_seq_one_letter_code
_entity_poly.pdbx_strand_id
1 'polypeptide(L)'
;MSDKPKVGVGDYPLAEKRPDLVRGRRGKGIADISLETILADEATMQDLAITPQMLRLQADISRAAGRAKLAENLERAAEMADLPQDVIMAVYEHLRPGRATSAADLAAIAADLRATYKAERLACFIEEAAAVYEKRGLFSFRY
;
A
#
# COMPACT_ATOMS: atom_id res chain seq x y z
N MET A 1 -22.09 10.53 4.13
CA MET A 1 -21.16 10.17 3.02
C MET A 1 -20.02 11.17 3.05
N SER A 2 -18.85 10.75 3.47
CA SER A 2 -17.67 11.61 3.46
C SER A 2 -17.25 11.81 2.01
N ASP A 3 -17.43 13.02 1.49
CA ASP A 3 -17.06 13.35 0.13
C ASP A 3 -15.52 13.26 0.03
N LYS A 4 -15.03 12.26 -0.71
CA LYS A 4 -13.59 12.05 -0.89
C LYS A 4 -13.02 13.28 -1.60
N PRO A 5 -11.99 13.95 -1.07
CA PRO A 5 -11.43 15.13 -1.71
C PRO A 5 -10.93 14.78 -3.11
N LYS A 6 -11.37 15.55 -4.10
CA LYS A 6 -10.89 15.40 -5.48
C LYS A 6 -9.54 16.11 -5.61
N VAL A 7 -8.56 15.38 -6.12
CA VAL A 7 -7.21 15.90 -6.39
C VAL A 7 -6.81 15.61 -7.84
N GLY A 8 -5.93 16.46 -8.38
CA GLY A 8 -5.42 16.33 -9.73
C GLY A 8 -3.95 16.74 -9.83
N VAL A 9 -3.41 16.82 -11.04
CA VAL A 9 -1.99 17.13 -11.29
C VAL A 9 -1.56 18.46 -10.67
N GLY A 10 -2.46 19.46 -10.64
CA GLY A 10 -2.19 20.78 -10.06
C GLY A 10 -2.01 20.78 -8.54
N ASP A 11 -2.43 19.70 -7.85
CA ASP A 11 -2.31 19.56 -6.41
C ASP A 11 -0.98 18.88 -5.98
N TYR A 12 -0.12 18.56 -6.95
CA TYR A 12 1.21 17.98 -6.66
C TYR A 12 2.28 19.07 -6.57
N PRO A 13 3.18 19.01 -5.58
CA PRO A 13 3.23 18.10 -4.43
C PRO A 13 2.14 18.42 -3.38
N LEU A 14 1.48 17.38 -2.87
CA LEU A 14 0.40 17.55 -1.87
C LEU A 14 0.83 18.35 -0.65
N ALA A 15 2.06 18.12 -0.16
CA ALA A 15 2.57 18.82 1.02
C ALA A 15 2.65 20.34 0.86
N GLU A 16 2.85 20.83 -0.38
CA GLU A 16 2.96 22.26 -0.70
C GLU A 16 1.62 22.84 -1.16
N LYS A 17 0.89 22.10 -1.99
CA LYS A 17 -0.32 22.60 -2.65
C LYS A 17 -1.60 22.37 -1.84
N ARG A 18 -1.64 21.27 -1.10
CA ARG A 18 -2.79 20.84 -0.30
C ARG A 18 -2.37 20.33 1.08
N PRO A 19 -1.64 21.15 1.88
CA PRO A 19 -1.22 20.73 3.23
C PRO A 19 -2.42 20.41 4.14
N ASP A 20 -3.59 20.95 3.83
CA ASP A 20 -4.87 20.68 4.49
C ASP A 20 -5.25 19.18 4.43
N LEU A 21 -4.85 18.48 3.36
CA LEU A 21 -5.13 17.06 3.16
C LEU A 21 -4.08 16.13 3.79
N VAL A 22 -2.87 16.63 4.02
CA VAL A 22 -1.76 15.79 4.50
C VAL A 22 -1.87 15.57 6.01
N ARG A 23 -2.22 14.35 6.39
CA ARG A 23 -2.44 13.95 7.78
C ARG A 23 -1.76 12.63 8.08
N GLY A 24 -1.09 12.58 9.23
CA GLY A 24 -0.57 11.35 9.81
C GLY A 24 -1.67 10.47 10.42
N ARG A 25 -1.31 9.31 10.94
CA ARG A 25 -2.27 8.33 11.51
C ARG A 25 -3.07 8.87 12.69
N ARG A 26 -2.49 9.77 13.49
CA ARG A 26 -3.17 10.42 14.62
C ARG A 26 -3.86 11.74 14.24
N GLY A 27 -3.94 12.05 12.95
CA GLY A 27 -4.60 13.25 12.42
C GLY A 27 -3.74 14.52 12.42
N LYS A 28 -2.49 14.47 12.90
CA LYS A 28 -1.57 15.60 12.86
C LYS A 28 -1.23 15.97 11.42
N GLY A 29 -1.20 17.28 11.15
CA GLY A 29 -0.73 17.83 9.88
C GLY A 29 0.78 18.04 9.87
N ILE A 30 1.32 18.43 8.72
CA ILE A 30 2.77 18.72 8.58
C ILE A 30 3.22 19.80 9.53
N ALA A 31 2.42 20.86 9.71
CA ALA A 31 2.75 21.97 10.58
C ALA A 31 2.79 21.62 12.09
N ASP A 32 2.14 20.51 12.46
CA ASP A 32 2.11 20.03 13.86
C ASP A 32 3.37 19.22 14.21
N ILE A 33 4.25 18.95 13.23
CA ILE A 33 5.47 18.17 13.42
C ILE A 33 6.67 19.11 13.33
N SER A 34 7.27 19.40 14.46
CA SER A 34 8.46 20.24 14.61
C SER A 34 9.47 19.58 15.54
N LEU A 35 10.69 20.09 15.56
CA LEU A 35 11.71 19.61 16.50
C LEU A 35 11.22 19.74 17.95
N GLU A 36 10.52 20.82 18.28
CA GLU A 36 9.97 21.08 19.61
C GLU A 36 8.93 20.02 19.99
N THR A 37 7.98 19.70 19.10
CA THR A 37 6.94 18.70 19.36
C THR A 37 7.50 17.27 19.44
N ILE A 38 8.60 16.99 18.73
CA ILE A 38 9.32 15.70 18.83
C ILE A 38 10.05 15.60 20.17
N LEU A 39 10.75 16.65 20.59
CA LEU A 39 11.46 16.68 21.87
C LEU A 39 10.53 16.65 23.09
N ALA A 40 9.31 17.16 22.93
CA ALA A 40 8.26 17.13 23.94
C ALA A 40 7.44 15.81 23.96
N ASP A 41 7.81 14.79 23.14
CA ASP A 41 7.06 13.54 22.93
C ASP A 41 5.61 13.73 22.44
N GLU A 42 5.30 14.92 21.93
CA GLU A 42 3.99 15.21 21.35
C GLU A 42 3.83 14.65 19.94
N ALA A 43 4.92 14.61 19.16
CA ALA A 43 4.98 13.97 17.85
C ALA A 43 5.79 12.66 17.92
N THR A 44 5.25 11.59 17.36
CA THR A 44 5.83 10.25 17.39
C THR A 44 6.01 9.68 16.00
N MET A 45 6.69 8.53 15.87
CA MET A 45 6.82 7.80 14.59
C MET A 45 5.47 7.48 13.93
N GLN A 46 4.40 7.32 14.70
CA GLN A 46 3.06 7.11 14.15
C GLN A 46 2.52 8.33 13.40
N ASP A 47 2.92 9.52 13.76
CA ASP A 47 2.53 10.75 13.06
C ASP A 47 3.26 10.89 11.72
N LEU A 48 4.45 10.29 11.61
CA LEU A 48 5.25 10.26 10.38
C LEU A 48 4.88 9.08 9.46
N ALA A 49 4.20 8.07 9.99
CA ALA A 49 3.81 6.91 9.21
C ALA A 49 2.80 7.29 8.12
N ILE A 50 3.05 6.81 6.90
CA ILE A 50 2.14 7.05 5.79
C ILE A 50 0.78 6.40 6.04
N THR A 51 -0.29 7.07 5.60
CA THR A 51 -1.66 6.57 5.73
C THR A 51 -2.19 6.03 4.40
N PRO A 52 -3.10 5.05 4.41
CA PRO A 52 -3.78 4.58 3.20
C PRO A 52 -4.44 5.72 2.42
N GLN A 53 -4.99 6.70 3.12
CA GLN A 53 -5.61 7.87 2.49
C GLN A 53 -4.62 8.68 1.67
N MET A 54 -3.42 8.95 2.21
CA MET A 54 -2.38 9.70 1.50
C MET A 54 -1.91 8.95 0.26
N LEU A 55 -1.75 7.64 0.34
CA LEU A 55 -1.39 6.81 -0.81
C LEU A 55 -2.47 6.84 -1.90
N ARG A 56 -3.75 6.80 -1.52
CA ARG A 56 -4.87 6.89 -2.47
C ARG A 56 -4.95 8.26 -3.14
N LEU A 57 -4.69 9.35 -2.42
CA LEU A 57 -4.63 10.70 -3.03
C LEU A 57 -3.49 10.79 -4.04
N GLN A 58 -2.31 10.25 -3.72
CA GLN A 58 -1.20 10.19 -4.67
C GLN A 58 -1.52 9.29 -5.88
N ALA A 59 -2.27 8.20 -5.69
CA ALA A 59 -2.76 7.38 -6.79
C ALA A 59 -3.69 8.15 -7.72
N ASP A 60 -4.62 8.94 -7.17
CA ASP A 60 -5.54 9.78 -7.95
C ASP A 60 -4.77 10.82 -8.79
N ILE A 61 -3.76 11.48 -8.21
CA ILE A 61 -2.88 12.40 -8.94
C ILE A 61 -2.10 11.68 -10.06
N SER A 62 -1.54 10.50 -9.74
CA SER A 62 -0.79 9.69 -10.71
C SER A 62 -1.68 9.27 -11.88
N ARG A 63 -2.93 8.91 -11.62
CA ARG A 63 -3.91 8.56 -12.64
C ARG A 63 -4.26 9.75 -13.50
N ALA A 64 -4.49 10.92 -12.89
CA ALA A 64 -4.74 12.17 -13.62
C ALA A 64 -3.54 12.59 -14.50
N ALA A 65 -2.32 12.23 -14.10
CA ALA A 65 -1.10 12.45 -14.88
C ALA A 65 -0.83 11.37 -15.96
N GLY A 66 -1.78 10.45 -16.20
CA GLY A 66 -1.63 9.37 -17.18
C GLY A 66 -0.73 8.21 -16.72
N ARG A 67 -0.35 8.17 -15.44
CA ARG A 67 0.55 7.14 -14.87
C ARG A 67 -0.25 6.01 -14.20
N ALA A 68 -1.05 5.29 -14.97
CA ALA A 68 -1.97 4.28 -14.45
C ALA A 68 -1.27 3.18 -13.62
N LYS A 69 -0.13 2.67 -14.08
CA LYS A 69 0.61 1.63 -13.35
C LYS A 69 1.16 2.11 -12.00
N LEU A 70 1.60 3.35 -11.92
CA LEU A 70 2.01 3.95 -10.65
C LEU A 70 0.82 4.10 -9.71
N ALA A 71 -0.33 4.52 -10.23
CA ALA A 71 -1.56 4.61 -9.44
C ALA A 71 -1.98 3.25 -8.86
N GLU A 72 -1.95 2.18 -9.66
CA GLU A 72 -2.23 0.82 -9.20
C GLU A 72 -1.25 0.37 -8.09
N ASN A 73 0.04 0.70 -8.22
CA ASN A 73 1.05 0.40 -7.20
C ASN A 73 0.77 1.14 -5.89
N LEU A 74 0.41 2.42 -5.96
CA LEU A 74 0.07 3.22 -4.78
C LEU A 74 -1.20 2.72 -4.10
N GLU A 75 -2.18 2.25 -4.86
CA GLU A 75 -3.41 1.66 -4.31
C GLU A 75 -3.13 0.32 -3.61
N ARG A 76 -2.24 -0.54 -4.14
CA ARG A 76 -1.77 -1.74 -3.43
C ARG A 76 -1.01 -1.38 -2.16
N ALA A 77 -0.14 -0.38 -2.23
CA ALA A 77 0.56 0.11 -1.04
C ALA A 77 -0.40 0.64 0.02
N ALA A 78 -1.52 1.25 -0.37
CA ALA A 78 -2.55 1.70 0.55
C ALA A 78 -3.23 0.55 1.31
N GLU A 79 -3.44 -0.60 0.66
CA GLU A 79 -3.93 -1.80 1.34
C GLU A 79 -2.87 -2.38 2.28
N MET A 80 -1.60 -2.40 1.87
CA MET A 80 -0.49 -2.91 2.68
C MET A 80 -0.23 -2.06 3.94
N ALA A 81 -0.50 -0.76 3.89
CA ALA A 81 -0.21 0.14 5.01
C ALA A 81 -0.99 -0.18 6.29
N ASP A 82 -2.09 -0.91 6.19
CA ASP A 82 -2.93 -1.34 7.32
C ASP A 82 -2.77 -2.82 7.67
N LEU A 83 -1.96 -3.57 6.92
CA LEU A 83 -1.66 -4.97 7.20
C LEU A 83 -0.64 -5.10 8.34
N PRO A 84 -0.77 -6.12 9.21
CA PRO A 84 0.29 -6.49 10.13
C PRO A 84 1.59 -6.84 9.41
N GLN A 85 2.73 -6.46 9.99
CA GLN A 85 4.02 -6.66 9.33
C GLN A 85 4.37 -8.14 9.13
N ASP A 86 4.01 -9.00 10.06
CA ASP A 86 4.20 -10.45 9.95
C ASP A 86 3.41 -11.04 8.77
N VAL A 87 2.20 -10.56 8.52
CA VAL A 87 1.39 -10.93 7.33
C VAL A 87 2.09 -10.50 6.05
N ILE A 88 2.58 -9.26 5.98
CA ILE A 88 3.33 -8.75 4.82
C ILE A 88 4.57 -9.61 4.57
N MET A 89 5.33 -9.93 5.62
CA MET A 89 6.53 -10.74 5.50
C MET A 89 6.23 -12.17 5.07
N ALA A 90 5.15 -12.77 5.55
CA ALA A 90 4.70 -14.09 5.13
C ALA A 90 4.33 -14.11 3.64
N VAL A 91 3.56 -13.11 3.18
CA VAL A 91 3.22 -12.96 1.74
C VAL A 91 4.49 -12.78 0.90
N TYR A 92 5.40 -11.93 1.35
CA TYR A 92 6.68 -11.71 0.66
C TYR A 92 7.47 -13.03 0.50
N GLU A 93 7.58 -13.84 1.56
CA GLU A 93 8.29 -15.12 1.50
C GLU A 93 7.65 -16.09 0.49
N HIS A 94 6.31 -16.16 0.45
CA HIS A 94 5.62 -17.02 -0.52
C HIS A 94 5.74 -16.53 -1.97
N LEU A 95 5.91 -15.22 -2.19
CA LEU A 95 6.14 -14.67 -3.52
C LEU A 95 7.59 -14.81 -4.01
N ARG A 96 8.52 -15.23 -3.15
CA ARG A 96 9.89 -15.51 -3.60
C ARG A 96 9.91 -16.77 -4.48
N PRO A 97 10.56 -16.73 -5.66
CA PRO A 97 10.70 -17.91 -6.52
C PRO A 97 11.26 -19.11 -5.76
N GLY A 98 10.61 -20.26 -5.88
CA GLY A 98 10.98 -21.49 -5.19
C GLY A 98 10.56 -21.60 -3.71
N ARG A 99 9.76 -20.65 -3.20
CA ARG A 99 9.20 -20.70 -1.85
C ARG A 99 7.74 -21.13 -1.83
N ALA A 100 6.91 -20.59 -2.73
CA ALA A 100 5.59 -21.16 -2.94
C ALA A 100 5.71 -22.50 -3.67
N THR A 101 5.00 -23.50 -3.19
CA THR A 101 5.07 -24.86 -3.74
C THR A 101 4.03 -25.09 -4.83
N SER A 102 2.97 -24.32 -4.86
CA SER A 102 1.89 -24.47 -5.84
C SER A 102 1.11 -23.15 -6.06
N ALA A 103 0.37 -23.09 -7.18
CA ALA A 103 -0.59 -22.01 -7.41
C ALA A 103 -1.71 -22.00 -6.36
N ALA A 104 -2.07 -23.17 -5.81
CA ALA A 104 -3.08 -23.29 -4.77
C ALA A 104 -2.65 -22.60 -3.46
N ASP A 105 -1.35 -22.64 -3.10
CA ASP A 105 -0.83 -21.97 -1.91
C ASP A 105 -0.99 -20.45 -2.05
N LEU A 106 -0.64 -19.88 -3.22
CA LEU A 106 -0.81 -18.46 -3.47
C LEU A 106 -2.29 -18.06 -3.53
N ALA A 107 -3.14 -18.91 -4.10
CA ALA A 107 -4.60 -18.68 -4.12
C ALA A 107 -5.19 -18.65 -2.70
N ALA A 108 -4.74 -19.54 -1.81
CA ALA A 108 -5.17 -19.55 -0.41
C ALA A 108 -4.77 -18.26 0.31
N ILE A 109 -3.55 -17.76 0.11
CA ILE A 109 -3.07 -16.48 0.65
C ILE A 109 -3.93 -15.32 0.12
N ALA A 110 -4.21 -15.29 -1.18
CA ALA A 110 -5.05 -14.26 -1.79
C ALA A 110 -6.47 -14.28 -1.19
N ALA A 111 -7.04 -15.46 -0.98
CA ALA A 111 -8.36 -15.62 -0.36
C ALA A 111 -8.38 -15.10 1.09
N ASP A 112 -7.35 -15.38 1.89
CA ASP A 112 -7.25 -14.87 3.27
C ASP A 112 -7.08 -13.36 3.31
N LEU A 113 -6.22 -12.78 2.47
CA LEU A 113 -6.07 -11.33 2.37
C LEU A 113 -7.38 -10.62 2.02
N ARG A 114 -8.17 -11.23 1.14
CA ARG A 114 -9.48 -10.72 0.74
C ARG A 114 -10.49 -10.83 1.87
N ALA A 115 -10.57 -11.99 2.52
CA ALA A 115 -11.57 -12.27 3.55
C ALA A 115 -11.28 -11.50 4.84
N THR A 116 -10.05 -11.56 5.33
CA THR A 116 -9.63 -11.02 6.64
C THR A 116 -9.35 -9.53 6.58
N TYR A 117 -8.61 -9.08 5.58
CA TYR A 117 -8.08 -7.70 5.51
C TYR A 117 -8.77 -6.82 4.47
N LYS A 118 -9.68 -7.36 3.65
CA LYS A 118 -10.33 -6.64 2.54
C LYS A 118 -9.32 -6.08 1.51
N ALA A 119 -8.15 -6.71 1.41
CA ALA A 119 -7.05 -6.30 0.53
C ALA A 119 -7.22 -6.90 -0.87
N GLU A 120 -8.23 -6.43 -1.61
CA GLU A 120 -8.64 -6.97 -2.91
C GLU A 120 -7.55 -6.82 -3.98
N ARG A 121 -6.92 -5.65 -4.07
CA ARG A 121 -5.89 -5.38 -5.08
C ARG A 121 -4.61 -6.19 -4.82
N LEU A 122 -4.27 -6.37 -3.56
CA LEU A 122 -3.14 -7.20 -3.18
C LEU A 122 -3.45 -8.67 -3.46
N ALA A 123 -4.67 -9.15 -3.17
CA ALA A 123 -5.11 -10.49 -3.51
C ALA A 123 -5.05 -10.76 -5.02
N CYS A 124 -5.60 -9.87 -5.85
CA CYS A 124 -5.50 -9.97 -7.30
C CYS A 124 -4.04 -10.02 -7.79
N PHE A 125 -3.17 -9.21 -7.22
CA PHE A 125 -1.74 -9.22 -7.56
C PHE A 125 -1.08 -10.58 -7.27
N ILE A 126 -1.44 -11.25 -6.17
CA ILE A 126 -0.92 -12.58 -5.83
C ILE A 126 -1.47 -13.63 -6.78
N GLU A 127 -2.74 -13.54 -7.17
CA GLU A 127 -3.35 -14.43 -8.17
C GLU A 127 -2.68 -14.27 -9.55
N GLU A 128 -2.40 -13.05 -9.99
CA GLU A 128 -1.62 -12.78 -11.21
C GLU A 128 -0.21 -13.39 -11.12
N ALA A 129 0.45 -13.23 -9.96
CA ALA A 129 1.76 -13.83 -9.73
C ALA A 129 1.70 -15.37 -9.81
N ALA A 130 0.67 -16.00 -9.24
CA ALA A 130 0.46 -17.44 -9.30
C ALA A 130 0.36 -17.95 -10.75
N ALA A 131 -0.43 -17.26 -11.57
CA ALA A 131 -0.58 -17.60 -12.99
C ALA A 131 0.75 -17.47 -13.77
N VAL A 132 1.52 -16.42 -13.49
CA VAL A 132 2.85 -16.22 -14.10
C VAL A 132 3.84 -17.30 -13.63
N TYR A 133 3.82 -17.65 -12.36
CA TYR A 133 4.71 -18.68 -11.79
C TYR A 133 4.41 -20.05 -12.37
N GLU A 134 3.14 -20.40 -12.54
CA GLU A 134 2.73 -21.63 -13.20
C GLU A 134 3.24 -21.68 -14.64
N LYS A 135 2.98 -20.64 -15.43
CA LYS A 135 3.43 -20.52 -16.81
C LYS A 135 4.95 -20.61 -16.96
N ARG A 136 5.71 -20.09 -15.99
CA ARG A 136 7.19 -20.07 -15.99
C ARG A 136 7.81 -21.27 -15.27
N GLY A 137 7.03 -22.16 -14.68
CA GLY A 137 7.53 -23.31 -13.93
C GLY A 137 8.32 -22.92 -12.68
N LEU A 138 7.93 -21.82 -12.00
CA LEU A 138 8.65 -21.28 -10.84
C LEU A 138 8.26 -21.95 -9.51
N PHE A 139 7.29 -22.86 -9.52
CA PHE A 139 6.93 -23.69 -8.37
C PHE A 139 7.86 -24.90 -8.19
N SER A 140 8.69 -25.22 -9.19
CA SER A 140 9.71 -26.26 -9.07
C SER A 140 11.01 -25.67 -8.55
N PHE A 141 11.65 -26.34 -7.59
CA PHE A 141 13.01 -26.01 -7.15
C PHE A 141 13.96 -26.10 -8.35
N ARG A 142 14.60 -25.00 -8.70
CA ARG A 142 15.75 -25.00 -9.60
C ARG A 142 16.99 -24.94 -8.71
N TYR A 143 17.76 -26.02 -8.73
CA TYR A 143 19.11 -26.02 -8.17
C TYR A 143 20.03 -25.14 -9.00
#